data_2b358eb5719a1e0520a71a63ac77d740
#
_entry.id   2b358eb5719a1e0520a71a63ac77d740
#
_cell.length_a   1.000
_cell.length_b   1.000
_cell.length_c   1.000
_cell.angle_alpha   90.00
_cell.angle_beta   90.00
_cell.angle_gamma   90.00
#
_symmetry.space_group_name_H-M   'P 1'
#
loop_
_entity.id
_entity.type
_entity.pdbx_description
1 polymer ?
#
loop_
_entity_poly.entity_id
_entity_poly.type
_entity_poly.pdbx_seq_one_letter_code
_entity_poly.pdbx_strand_id
1 'polypeptide(L)'
;MELLAQADWNGYGGVGEYSNSNGNTFEVMTEAHKIRDHVFEPLPADVPETGEQYDCVVVGGGISGLAAALFFARQGGRNRTCLVLENHPIFGGEAKGNEFLVDGQHVMAHQGSAMYFPPFAGTFLAGFYQSIGIPPDPFPYQTWTGKDPALPVAKTPYPEGGPNSAFFFGPRFGKSPGMWLTDPWGKGLEGAPISSQARRELLKMQSGAADFQPPKQHGDEISRRLDSMTFEQHLMEKFGLSRETVRTFLSPVSGGGSGLGADALSAYADYAADVLLPWDHEKGVQMFPGGNAGVARHIVKSLIPDALPGPATLESVARTPVDFTALDRPGTSRIRLRTTVVSVQHEAGSVKVVYARDGKLASVRARSVIVAGGSWTAKHIVKDLPAPHRDAYAQFYRAPCLMANVAVKNWRFLYKLGISECQWFEGIGNYTAVRKLATFGAVSPTLSPDSPVVLTLKILFSNPELSIGEQVSRGRAELIITPFRGYEKRIREQFTMMFGSLGFDARRDIAGIILNRWGHAYLSAQPGFFFGKGGKPGPGEVLRNTPFDRISFANSDLAGIMDHRTSILEAHRAVGQALERIRT
;
A
#
# COMPACT_ATOMS: atom_id res chain seq x y z
N MET A 1 -3.33 2.07 29.10
CA MET A 1 -3.09 3.00 27.97
C MET A 1 -4.48 3.48 27.56
N GLU A 2 -4.84 4.73 27.87
CA GLU A 2 -6.09 5.28 27.37
C GLU A 2 -6.04 5.30 25.85
N LEU A 3 -7.02 4.67 25.23
CA LEU A 3 -7.22 4.75 23.77
C LEU A 3 -7.58 6.20 23.44
N LEU A 4 -6.97 6.76 22.40
CA LEU A 4 -7.34 8.06 21.87
C LEU A 4 -8.83 8.09 21.58
N ALA A 5 -9.49 9.22 21.86
CA ALA A 5 -10.85 9.43 21.41
C ALA A 5 -10.91 9.47 19.86
N GLN A 6 -12.04 9.08 19.29
CA GLN A 6 -12.22 9.08 17.81
C GLN A 6 -11.91 10.45 17.18
N ALA A 7 -12.23 11.55 17.88
CA ALA A 7 -11.92 12.91 17.43
C ALA A 7 -10.41 13.20 17.30
N ASP A 8 -9.60 12.53 18.13
CA ASP A 8 -8.14 12.68 18.10
C ASP A 8 -7.46 11.77 17.05
N TRP A 9 -8.21 10.86 16.45
CA TRP A 9 -7.70 9.92 15.45
C TRP A 9 -7.70 10.49 14.04
N ASN A 10 -8.82 11.04 13.59
CA ASN A 10 -9.08 11.33 12.17
C ASN A 10 -8.65 12.74 11.76
N GLY A 11 -8.88 13.76 12.59
CA GLY A 11 -8.74 15.14 12.17
C GLY A 11 -9.60 15.47 10.93
N TYR A 12 -9.04 16.21 9.97
CA TYR A 12 -9.69 16.48 8.70
C TYR A 12 -9.78 15.21 7.85
N GLY A 13 -11.00 14.82 7.51
CA GLY A 13 -11.26 13.58 6.76
C GLY A 13 -11.21 13.73 5.24
N GLY A 14 -11.18 14.96 4.71
CA GLY A 14 -11.32 15.24 3.29
C GLY A 14 -12.77 15.31 2.83
N VAL A 15 -12.99 15.22 1.53
CA VAL A 15 -14.29 15.19 0.88
C VAL A 15 -14.48 13.88 0.12
N GLY A 16 -15.69 13.66 -0.44
CA GLY A 16 -15.98 12.49 -1.26
C GLY A 16 -16.20 11.19 -0.48
N GLU A 17 -16.24 10.09 -1.22
CA GLU A 17 -16.68 8.78 -0.70
C GLU A 17 -15.72 8.17 0.33
N TYR A 18 -14.45 8.51 0.24
CA TYR A 18 -13.41 7.99 1.13
C TYR A 18 -13.25 8.77 2.42
N SER A 19 -13.96 9.89 2.62
CA SER A 19 -13.78 10.80 3.77
C SER A 19 -13.94 10.13 5.13
N ASN A 20 -14.73 9.06 5.22
CA ASN A 20 -14.94 8.26 6.42
C ASN A 20 -14.14 6.92 6.41
N SER A 21 -13.16 6.79 5.53
CA SER A 21 -12.39 5.55 5.37
C SER A 21 -10.90 5.82 5.10
N ASN A 22 -10.32 6.78 5.81
CA ASN A 22 -8.90 7.12 5.69
C ASN A 22 -8.04 6.13 6.46
N GLY A 23 -7.19 5.39 5.75
CA GLY A 23 -6.39 4.31 6.32
C GLY A 23 -7.25 3.29 7.06
N ASN A 24 -6.77 2.79 8.20
CA ASN A 24 -7.58 2.10 9.19
C ASN A 24 -8.28 3.15 10.05
N THR A 25 -9.60 3.20 10.00
CA THR A 25 -10.39 4.08 10.86
C THR A 25 -10.27 3.63 12.32
N PHE A 26 -10.62 4.51 13.26
CA PHE A 26 -10.65 4.17 14.68
C PHE A 26 -11.55 2.95 14.95
N GLU A 27 -12.70 2.90 14.29
CA GLU A 27 -13.70 1.84 14.38
C GLU A 27 -13.14 0.49 13.87
N VAL A 28 -12.54 0.49 12.66
CA VAL A 28 -11.89 -0.70 12.09
C VAL A 28 -10.75 -1.21 12.98
N MET A 29 -9.93 -0.31 13.50
CA MET A 29 -8.85 -0.66 14.42
C MET A 29 -9.39 -1.27 15.71
N THR A 30 -10.42 -0.67 16.29
CA THR A 30 -11.03 -1.15 17.54
C THR A 30 -11.65 -2.53 17.37
N GLU A 31 -12.39 -2.77 16.29
CA GLU A 31 -12.98 -4.10 16.00
C GLU A 31 -11.90 -5.16 15.75
N ALA A 32 -10.84 -4.84 15.01
CA ALA A 32 -9.73 -5.75 14.79
C ALA A 32 -8.98 -6.10 16.09
N HIS A 33 -8.84 -5.14 17.01
CA HIS A 33 -8.21 -5.39 18.31
C HIS A 33 -9.03 -6.33 19.20
N LYS A 34 -10.36 -6.34 19.09
CA LYS A 34 -11.20 -7.33 19.78
C LYS A 34 -10.85 -8.77 19.40
N ILE A 35 -10.47 -9.01 18.13
CA ILE A 35 -10.00 -10.32 17.65
C ILE A 35 -8.65 -10.66 18.32
N ARG A 36 -7.69 -9.73 18.30
CA ARG A 36 -6.38 -9.90 18.94
C ARG A 36 -6.50 -10.16 20.45
N ASP A 37 -7.42 -9.47 21.09
CA ASP A 37 -7.62 -9.51 22.55
C ASP A 37 -8.57 -10.64 22.97
N HIS A 38 -8.88 -11.56 22.05
CA HIS A 38 -9.73 -12.76 22.26
C HIS A 38 -11.14 -12.48 22.81
N VAL A 39 -11.70 -11.28 22.54
CA VAL A 39 -13.05 -10.89 23.00
C VAL A 39 -14.14 -11.81 22.45
N PHE A 40 -13.90 -12.44 21.30
CA PHE A 40 -14.80 -13.38 20.67
C PHE A 40 -14.47 -14.85 20.97
N GLU A 41 -13.71 -15.13 22.00
CA GLU A 41 -13.30 -16.51 22.37
C GLU A 41 -13.63 -16.79 23.85
N PRO A 42 -14.46 -17.84 24.13
CA PRO A 42 -15.18 -18.66 23.14
C PRO A 42 -16.31 -17.87 22.46
N LEU A 43 -16.62 -18.26 21.22
CA LEU A 43 -17.82 -17.72 20.56
C LEU A 43 -19.08 -18.16 21.36
N PRO A 44 -20.12 -17.29 21.42
CA PRO A 44 -21.41 -17.71 21.96
C PRO A 44 -21.95 -18.93 21.21
N ALA A 45 -22.56 -19.87 21.95
CA ALA A 45 -23.11 -21.10 21.35
C ALA A 45 -24.28 -20.82 20.39
N ASP A 46 -24.95 -19.69 20.59
CA ASP A 46 -26.16 -19.27 19.91
C ASP A 46 -25.94 -18.15 18.87
N VAL A 47 -24.75 -18.09 18.26
CA VAL A 47 -24.51 -17.11 17.19
C VAL A 47 -25.56 -17.25 16.10
N PRO A 48 -26.38 -16.20 15.84
CA PRO A 48 -27.46 -16.28 14.86
C PRO A 48 -26.96 -16.67 13.48
N GLU A 49 -27.63 -17.63 12.86
CA GLU A 49 -27.44 -18.00 11.47
C GLU A 49 -28.34 -17.14 10.59
N THR A 50 -27.76 -16.50 9.58
CA THR A 50 -28.58 -15.72 8.63
C THR A 50 -29.42 -16.56 7.69
N GLY A 51 -29.16 -17.89 7.63
CA GLY A 51 -29.72 -18.80 6.62
C GLY A 51 -29.06 -18.65 5.23
N GLU A 52 -28.17 -17.70 5.05
CA GLU A 52 -27.48 -17.51 3.78
C GLU A 52 -26.39 -18.57 3.57
N GLN A 53 -26.39 -19.16 2.37
CA GLN A 53 -25.40 -20.14 1.94
C GLN A 53 -24.76 -19.68 0.64
N TYR A 54 -23.46 -19.80 0.54
CA TYR A 54 -22.68 -19.37 -0.63
C TYR A 54 -21.78 -20.50 -1.14
N ASP A 55 -21.51 -20.51 -2.45
CA ASP A 55 -20.47 -21.39 -2.98
C ASP A 55 -19.09 -20.94 -2.52
N CYS A 56 -18.87 -19.62 -2.44
CA CYS A 56 -17.63 -19.05 -1.92
C CYS A 56 -17.91 -17.84 -1.02
N VAL A 57 -17.20 -17.76 0.11
CA VAL A 57 -17.09 -16.52 0.89
C VAL A 57 -15.64 -16.03 0.80
N VAL A 58 -15.46 -14.77 0.47
CA VAL A 58 -14.16 -14.08 0.42
C VAL A 58 -14.04 -13.16 1.61
N VAL A 59 -12.98 -13.32 2.41
CA VAL A 59 -12.71 -12.50 3.59
C VAL A 59 -11.70 -11.42 3.24
N GLY A 60 -12.17 -10.17 3.20
CA GLY A 60 -11.41 -8.98 2.80
C GLY A 60 -11.81 -8.46 1.42
N GLY A 61 -12.14 -7.17 1.35
CA GLY A 61 -12.56 -6.45 0.13
C GLY A 61 -11.45 -5.56 -0.48
N GLY A 62 -10.18 -5.87 -0.24
CA GLY A 62 -9.04 -5.31 -0.97
C GLY A 62 -8.96 -5.84 -2.41
N ILE A 63 -7.99 -5.38 -3.20
CA ILE A 63 -7.83 -5.82 -4.61
C ILE A 63 -7.78 -7.34 -4.72
N SER A 64 -7.12 -8.03 -3.79
CA SER A 64 -7.04 -9.49 -3.80
C SER A 64 -8.42 -10.15 -3.66
N GLY A 65 -9.22 -9.72 -2.70
CA GLY A 65 -10.56 -10.27 -2.48
C GLY A 65 -11.55 -9.90 -3.59
N LEU A 66 -11.50 -8.68 -4.08
CA LEU A 66 -12.33 -8.23 -5.20
C LEU A 66 -11.99 -9.01 -6.49
N ALA A 67 -10.70 -9.19 -6.78
CA ALA A 67 -10.24 -9.99 -7.92
C ALA A 67 -10.64 -11.47 -7.74
N ALA A 68 -10.52 -12.02 -6.52
CA ALA A 68 -10.97 -13.39 -6.24
C ALA A 68 -12.47 -13.57 -6.51
N ALA A 69 -13.32 -12.65 -6.05
CA ALA A 69 -14.75 -12.68 -6.33
C ALA A 69 -15.04 -12.60 -7.83
N LEU A 70 -14.32 -11.74 -8.57
CA LEU A 70 -14.48 -11.60 -10.01
C LEU A 70 -14.03 -12.87 -10.77
N PHE A 71 -12.89 -13.45 -10.41
CA PHE A 71 -12.43 -14.71 -11.01
C PHE A 71 -13.38 -15.85 -10.69
N PHE A 72 -13.88 -15.92 -9.45
CA PHE A 72 -14.85 -16.93 -9.03
C PHE A 72 -16.16 -16.82 -9.83
N ALA A 73 -16.69 -15.60 -10.02
CA ALA A 73 -17.88 -15.37 -10.82
C ALA A 73 -17.69 -15.77 -12.30
N ARG A 74 -16.51 -15.56 -12.87
CA ARG A 74 -16.20 -15.87 -14.28
C ARG A 74 -15.91 -17.36 -14.52
N GLN A 75 -15.25 -18.02 -13.57
CA GLN A 75 -14.73 -19.40 -13.73
C GLN A 75 -15.64 -20.44 -13.05
N GLY A 76 -16.42 -20.04 -12.06
CA GLY A 76 -17.28 -20.92 -11.27
C GLY A 76 -18.55 -21.40 -11.97
N GLY A 77 -18.94 -20.74 -13.07
CA GLY A 77 -20.20 -21.01 -13.77
C GLY A 77 -21.34 -20.06 -13.37
N ARG A 78 -22.39 -20.00 -14.22
CA ARG A 78 -23.42 -18.94 -14.21
C ARG A 78 -24.24 -18.80 -12.92
N ASN A 79 -24.35 -19.84 -12.11
CA ASN A 79 -25.23 -19.84 -10.93
C ASN A 79 -24.46 -19.90 -9.59
N ARG A 80 -23.14 -19.78 -9.62
CA ARG A 80 -22.35 -19.82 -8.41
C ARG A 80 -22.42 -18.50 -7.65
N THR A 81 -22.59 -18.61 -6.34
CA THR A 81 -22.76 -17.47 -5.44
C THR A 81 -21.46 -17.14 -4.69
N CYS A 82 -21.14 -15.85 -4.62
CA CYS A 82 -19.97 -15.35 -3.90
C CYS A 82 -20.33 -14.14 -3.02
N LEU A 83 -19.90 -14.17 -1.76
CA LEU A 83 -20.02 -13.04 -0.83
C LEU A 83 -18.64 -12.57 -0.41
N VAL A 84 -18.34 -11.29 -0.61
CA VAL A 84 -17.16 -10.60 -0.04
C VAL A 84 -17.55 -9.94 1.27
N LEU A 85 -16.80 -10.20 2.35
CA LEU A 85 -16.97 -9.58 3.66
C LEU A 85 -15.81 -8.59 3.89
N GLU A 86 -16.14 -7.29 4.02
CA GLU A 86 -15.17 -6.21 4.16
C GLU A 86 -15.42 -5.41 5.44
N ASN A 87 -14.39 -5.20 6.26
CA ASN A 87 -14.52 -4.50 7.53
C ASN A 87 -14.56 -2.98 7.42
N HIS A 88 -14.05 -2.41 6.34
CA HIS A 88 -14.12 -0.97 6.07
C HIS A 88 -15.51 -0.54 5.56
N PRO A 89 -15.84 0.77 5.67
CA PRO A 89 -17.08 1.32 5.11
C PRO A 89 -17.06 1.43 3.58
N ILE A 90 -15.92 1.18 2.93
CA ILE A 90 -15.78 1.09 1.48
C ILE A 90 -14.74 0.02 1.13
N PHE A 91 -14.88 -0.59 -0.03
CA PHE A 91 -13.96 -1.57 -0.58
C PHE A 91 -12.62 -0.95 -1.04
N GLY A 92 -11.64 -1.79 -1.36
CA GLY A 92 -10.35 -1.41 -1.95
C GLY A 92 -9.14 -1.71 -1.06
N GLY A 93 -9.32 -1.95 0.24
CA GLY A 93 -8.21 -2.18 1.17
C GLY A 93 -7.28 -0.95 1.25
N GLU A 94 -6.00 -1.12 0.90
CA GLU A 94 -5.03 -0.01 0.81
C GLU A 94 -5.15 0.79 -0.51
N ALA A 95 -5.87 0.25 -1.50
CA ALA A 95 -6.18 0.91 -2.77
C ALA A 95 -7.42 1.79 -2.66
N LYS A 96 -7.35 2.81 -1.82
CA LYS A 96 -8.34 3.86 -1.60
C LYS A 96 -7.73 5.22 -1.90
N GLY A 97 -8.57 6.22 -2.19
CA GLY A 97 -8.15 7.61 -2.45
C GLY A 97 -8.43 8.55 -1.29
N ASN A 98 -7.77 9.68 -1.28
CA ASN A 98 -8.17 10.87 -0.52
C ASN A 98 -8.57 11.97 -1.48
N GLU A 99 -9.56 12.75 -1.11
CA GLU A 99 -10.05 13.88 -1.89
C GLU A 99 -10.05 15.15 -1.03
N PHE A 100 -9.57 16.23 -1.64
CA PHE A 100 -9.58 17.57 -1.06
C PHE A 100 -10.33 18.52 -1.97
N LEU A 101 -10.99 19.49 -1.37
CA LEU A 101 -11.52 20.66 -2.08
C LEU A 101 -10.67 21.87 -1.67
N VAL A 102 -9.83 22.36 -2.59
CA VAL A 102 -8.92 23.47 -2.35
C VAL A 102 -9.28 24.62 -3.28
N ASP A 103 -9.77 25.71 -2.72
CA ASP A 103 -10.20 26.92 -3.47
C ASP A 103 -11.12 26.56 -4.68
N GLY A 104 -12.07 25.64 -4.46
CA GLY A 104 -13.01 25.15 -5.46
C GLY A 104 -12.47 24.07 -6.42
N GLN A 105 -11.21 23.68 -6.31
CA GLN A 105 -10.61 22.64 -7.13
C GLN A 105 -10.53 21.31 -6.37
N HIS A 106 -10.99 20.21 -6.99
CA HIS A 106 -10.80 18.87 -6.48
C HIS A 106 -9.38 18.40 -6.76
N VAL A 107 -8.65 18.01 -5.71
CA VAL A 107 -7.35 17.36 -5.81
C VAL A 107 -7.36 16.03 -5.07
N MET A 108 -6.71 15.03 -5.64
CA MET A 108 -6.76 13.66 -5.15
C MET A 108 -5.36 13.13 -4.84
N ALA A 109 -5.29 12.23 -3.88
CA ALA A 109 -4.10 11.47 -3.54
C ALA A 109 -4.47 10.02 -3.19
N HIS A 110 -3.47 9.13 -3.19
CA HIS A 110 -3.66 7.74 -2.75
C HIS A 110 -3.54 7.62 -1.23
N GLN A 111 -4.18 6.60 -0.65
CA GLN A 111 -4.04 6.28 0.77
C GLN A 111 -2.90 5.28 1.06
N GLY A 112 -2.51 4.47 0.07
CA GLY A 112 -1.45 3.46 0.18
C GLY A 112 -0.97 3.05 -1.21
N SER A 113 -1.74 2.24 -1.92
CA SER A 113 -1.40 1.74 -3.26
C SER A 113 -1.49 2.84 -4.31
N ALA A 114 -0.36 3.18 -4.93
CA ALA A 114 -0.22 4.38 -5.76
C ALA A 114 0.00 4.09 -7.25
N MET A 115 0.98 3.24 -7.56
CA MET A 115 1.52 3.08 -8.91
C MET A 115 0.75 2.04 -9.72
N TYR A 116 0.51 2.35 -10.98
CA TYR A 116 0.08 1.41 -11.99
C TYR A 116 1.24 1.16 -12.96
N PHE A 117 1.58 -0.11 -13.14
CA PHE A 117 2.64 -0.57 -14.02
C PHE A 117 2.01 -1.20 -15.25
N PRO A 118 2.06 -0.56 -16.43
CA PRO A 118 1.51 -1.13 -17.65
C PRO A 118 2.15 -2.49 -17.94
N PRO A 119 1.37 -3.56 -18.07
CA PRO A 119 1.92 -4.88 -18.37
C PRO A 119 2.33 -4.99 -19.83
N PHE A 120 3.24 -5.90 -20.15
CA PHE A 120 3.50 -6.28 -21.54
C PHE A 120 2.24 -6.84 -22.19
N ALA A 121 2.05 -6.52 -23.48
CA ALA A 121 0.95 -7.05 -24.28
C ALA A 121 0.98 -8.60 -24.32
N GLY A 122 -0.18 -9.23 -24.34
CA GLY A 122 -0.32 -10.68 -24.37
C GLY A 122 -0.12 -11.40 -23.03
N THR A 123 0.24 -10.69 -21.97
CA THR A 123 0.36 -11.29 -20.63
C THR A 123 -1.01 -11.46 -19.95
N PHE A 124 -1.06 -12.33 -18.94
CA PHE A 124 -2.25 -12.54 -18.11
C PHE A 124 -2.78 -11.22 -17.51
N LEU A 125 -1.88 -10.39 -16.96
CA LEU A 125 -2.27 -9.11 -16.37
C LEU A 125 -2.82 -8.14 -17.42
N ALA A 126 -2.26 -8.09 -18.62
CA ALA A 126 -2.80 -7.27 -19.71
C ALA A 126 -4.22 -7.68 -20.07
N GLY A 127 -4.46 -9.00 -20.23
CA GLY A 127 -5.79 -9.53 -20.47
C GLY A 127 -6.76 -9.24 -19.32
N PHE A 128 -6.31 -9.34 -18.08
CA PHE A 128 -7.13 -9.00 -16.91
C PHE A 128 -7.56 -7.54 -16.92
N TYR A 129 -6.62 -6.59 -17.05
CA TYR A 129 -6.93 -5.15 -17.05
C TYR A 129 -7.86 -4.78 -18.20
N GLN A 130 -7.58 -5.27 -19.40
CA GLN A 130 -8.47 -5.05 -20.54
C GLN A 130 -9.88 -5.58 -20.28
N SER A 131 -10.01 -6.74 -19.64
CA SER A 131 -11.29 -7.38 -19.32
C SER A 131 -12.13 -6.62 -18.29
N ILE A 132 -11.54 -5.71 -17.53
CA ILE A 132 -12.22 -4.83 -16.57
C ILE A 132 -12.32 -3.37 -17.05
N GLY A 133 -11.97 -3.10 -18.32
CA GLY A 133 -12.10 -1.78 -18.93
C GLY A 133 -10.92 -0.84 -18.70
N ILE A 134 -9.77 -1.35 -18.28
CA ILE A 134 -8.52 -0.56 -18.22
C ILE A 134 -7.77 -0.81 -19.54
N PRO A 135 -7.58 0.22 -20.38
CA PRO A 135 -6.93 0.06 -21.68
C PRO A 135 -5.43 -0.23 -21.54
N PRO A 136 -4.81 -0.90 -22.54
CA PRO A 136 -3.39 -1.22 -22.52
C PRO A 136 -2.50 -0.02 -22.84
N ASP A 137 -3.08 1.06 -23.37
CA ASP A 137 -2.33 2.25 -23.76
C ASP A 137 -2.08 3.16 -22.56
N PRO A 138 -1.00 3.96 -22.60
CA PRO A 138 -0.71 4.94 -21.56
C PRO A 138 -1.87 5.93 -21.37
N PHE A 139 -2.16 6.27 -20.12
CA PHE A 139 -3.14 7.29 -19.80
C PHE A 139 -2.65 8.68 -20.22
N PRO A 140 -3.52 9.58 -20.68
CA PRO A 140 -3.15 10.98 -20.85
C PRO A 140 -2.84 11.59 -19.48
N TYR A 141 -1.88 12.51 -19.46
CA TYR A 141 -1.46 13.19 -18.24
C TYR A 141 -1.93 14.63 -18.20
N GLN A 142 -1.94 15.20 -16.99
CA GLN A 142 -2.12 16.64 -16.80
C GLN A 142 -1.14 17.42 -17.67
N THR A 143 -1.66 18.46 -18.33
CA THR A 143 -0.86 19.37 -19.15
C THR A 143 -0.48 20.61 -18.36
N TRP A 144 0.71 21.12 -18.64
CA TRP A 144 1.15 22.41 -18.08
C TRP A 144 0.34 23.55 -18.69
N THR A 145 -0.22 24.43 -17.84
CA THR A 145 -1.07 25.54 -18.27
C THR A 145 -0.61 26.90 -17.73
N GLY A 146 0.45 26.92 -16.95
CA GLY A 146 1.02 28.16 -16.40
C GLY A 146 1.71 29.02 -17.46
N LYS A 147 1.85 30.33 -17.20
CA LYS A 147 2.68 31.25 -17.99
C LYS A 147 4.19 31.03 -17.71
N ASP A 148 4.50 30.50 -16.56
CA ASP A 148 5.87 30.17 -16.18
C ASP A 148 6.39 28.98 -17.01
N PRO A 149 7.70 28.85 -17.25
CA PRO A 149 8.30 27.70 -17.91
C PRO A 149 7.90 26.37 -17.25
N ALA A 150 7.60 25.36 -18.06
CA ALA A 150 7.22 24.05 -17.54
C ALA A 150 8.39 23.41 -16.78
N LEU A 151 8.10 22.87 -15.58
CA LEU A 151 9.02 22.09 -14.79
C LEU A 151 8.60 20.62 -14.83
N PRO A 152 9.51 19.68 -15.14
CA PRO A 152 9.22 18.25 -15.02
C PRO A 152 8.80 17.89 -13.59
N VAL A 153 7.76 17.09 -13.46
CA VAL A 153 7.24 16.62 -12.16
C VAL A 153 7.39 15.11 -12.04
N ALA A 154 7.48 14.62 -10.81
CA ALA A 154 7.77 13.22 -10.50
C ALA A 154 6.71 12.27 -11.07
N LYS A 155 7.14 11.11 -11.58
CA LYS A 155 6.27 10.06 -12.13
C LYS A 155 5.90 9.03 -11.08
N THR A 156 6.70 8.90 -10.02
CA THR A 156 6.54 7.89 -8.97
C THR A 156 6.44 8.54 -7.58
N PRO A 157 5.95 7.83 -6.57
CA PRO A 157 5.97 8.28 -5.18
C PRO A 157 7.30 7.96 -4.47
N TYR A 158 8.37 7.74 -5.22
CA TYR A 158 9.72 7.48 -4.74
C TYR A 158 10.70 8.48 -5.36
N PRO A 159 11.85 8.74 -4.70
CA PRO A 159 12.87 9.62 -5.26
C PRO A 159 13.35 9.15 -6.63
N GLU A 160 13.23 10.03 -7.62
CA GLU A 160 13.73 9.78 -8.99
C GLU A 160 15.16 10.29 -9.17
N GLY A 161 15.59 11.25 -8.35
CA GLY A 161 16.96 11.76 -8.30
C GLY A 161 17.42 12.53 -9.55
N GLY A 162 16.46 13.01 -10.35
CA GLY A 162 16.73 13.79 -11.54
C GLY A 162 17.19 15.24 -11.25
N PRO A 163 17.44 16.06 -12.30
CA PRO A 163 17.94 17.43 -12.15
C PRO A 163 16.95 18.36 -11.42
N ASN A 164 15.68 18.00 -11.38
CA ASN A 164 14.63 18.73 -10.65
C ASN A 164 14.39 18.19 -9.23
N SER A 165 15.38 17.51 -8.67
CA SER A 165 15.39 17.02 -7.29
C SER A 165 16.24 17.91 -6.38
N ALA A 166 16.00 17.81 -5.06
CA ALA A 166 16.87 18.46 -4.07
C ALA A 166 16.97 17.63 -2.78
N PHE A 167 18.10 17.82 -2.09
CA PHE A 167 18.26 17.37 -0.71
C PHE A 167 18.14 18.57 0.23
N PHE A 168 17.45 18.37 1.35
CA PHE A 168 17.42 19.32 2.44
C PHE A 168 18.22 18.80 3.63
N PHE A 169 19.12 19.63 4.15
CA PHE A 169 19.94 19.36 5.32
C PHE A 169 19.63 20.40 6.40
N GLY A 170 19.23 19.97 7.56
CA GLY A 170 18.84 20.84 8.66
C GLY A 170 19.81 20.73 9.86
N PRO A 171 19.32 20.99 11.09
CA PRO A 171 20.15 21.09 12.30
C PRO A 171 21.02 19.87 12.58
N ARG A 172 20.55 18.66 12.28
CA ARG A 172 21.35 17.42 12.43
C ARG A 172 22.67 17.47 11.64
N PHE A 173 22.71 18.22 10.56
CA PHE A 173 23.88 18.39 9.70
C PHE A 173 24.58 19.73 9.95
N GLY A 174 24.33 20.38 11.07
CA GLY A 174 24.92 21.68 11.45
C GLY A 174 24.41 22.85 10.59
N LYS A 175 23.24 22.73 9.96
CA LYS A 175 22.63 23.78 9.15
C LYS A 175 21.39 24.34 9.85
N SER A 176 21.44 25.63 10.18
CA SER A 176 20.32 26.38 10.77
C SER A 176 20.24 27.74 10.07
N PRO A 177 19.09 28.08 9.44
CA PRO A 177 17.79 27.41 9.47
C PRO A 177 17.66 26.16 8.58
N GLY A 178 18.67 25.78 7.81
CA GLY A 178 18.70 24.65 6.89
C GLY A 178 19.29 25.03 5.55
N MET A 179 19.67 24.02 4.77
CA MET A 179 20.32 24.18 3.47
C MET A 179 19.70 23.29 2.41
N TRP A 180 19.44 23.85 1.25
CA TRP A 180 19.03 23.11 0.06
C TRP A 180 20.25 22.83 -0.84
N LEU A 181 20.34 21.58 -1.30
CA LEU A 181 21.24 21.17 -2.37
C LEU A 181 20.39 20.71 -3.56
N THR A 182 20.28 21.55 -4.58
CA THR A 182 19.53 21.25 -5.82
C THR A 182 20.41 20.43 -6.76
N ASP A 183 19.78 19.50 -7.50
CA ASP A 183 20.47 18.56 -8.39
C ASP A 183 21.64 17.84 -7.69
N PRO A 184 21.37 17.16 -6.56
CA PRO A 184 22.44 16.60 -5.73
C PRO A 184 23.31 15.60 -6.49
N TRP A 185 22.70 14.77 -7.32
CA TRP A 185 23.39 13.73 -8.07
C TRP A 185 24.14 14.29 -9.28
N GLY A 186 23.54 15.19 -10.06
CA GLY A 186 24.20 15.84 -11.19
C GLY A 186 25.40 16.69 -10.78
N LYS A 187 25.36 17.27 -9.58
CA LYS A 187 26.48 18.01 -8.98
C LYS A 187 27.44 17.14 -8.16
N GLY A 188 27.30 15.81 -8.21
CA GLY A 188 28.16 14.89 -7.47
C GLY A 188 28.20 15.17 -5.96
N LEU A 189 27.08 15.56 -5.36
CA LEU A 189 26.93 15.92 -3.94
C LEU A 189 27.88 17.03 -3.48
N GLU A 190 28.33 17.91 -4.38
CA GLU A 190 29.19 19.03 -4.03
C GLU A 190 28.45 20.02 -3.12
N GLY A 191 29.12 20.45 -2.05
CA GLY A 191 28.53 21.32 -1.04
C GLY A 191 27.59 20.63 -0.03
N ALA A 192 27.31 19.32 -0.16
CA ALA A 192 26.56 18.57 0.84
C ALA A 192 27.29 18.59 2.19
N PRO A 193 26.61 18.88 3.32
CA PRO A 193 27.22 18.91 4.65
C PRO A 193 27.36 17.49 5.23
N ILE A 194 27.98 16.61 4.50
CA ILE A 194 28.24 15.21 4.83
C ILE A 194 29.74 14.92 4.82
N SER A 195 30.16 13.84 5.46
CA SER A 195 31.57 13.47 5.47
C SER A 195 32.09 13.15 4.05
N SER A 196 33.36 13.36 3.80
CA SER A 196 34.01 12.99 2.53
C SER A 196 33.86 11.49 2.24
N GLN A 197 33.78 10.66 3.30
CA GLN A 197 33.55 9.23 3.19
C GLN A 197 32.13 8.97 2.68
N ALA A 198 31.09 9.50 3.34
CA ALA A 198 29.71 9.33 2.94
C ALA A 198 29.47 9.79 1.48
N ARG A 199 30.07 10.94 1.11
CA ARG A 199 29.99 11.42 -0.28
C ARG A 199 30.57 10.41 -1.28
N ARG A 200 31.78 9.87 -1.04
CA ARG A 200 32.39 8.86 -1.93
C ARG A 200 31.55 7.60 -2.01
N GLU A 201 31.03 7.13 -0.88
CA GLU A 201 30.21 5.94 -0.79
C GLU A 201 28.91 6.09 -1.61
N LEU A 202 28.18 7.19 -1.44
CA LEU A 202 26.93 7.45 -2.16
C LEU A 202 27.16 7.58 -3.68
N LEU A 203 28.22 8.26 -4.11
CA LEU A 203 28.57 8.38 -5.53
C LEU A 203 28.98 7.03 -6.14
N LYS A 204 29.73 6.22 -5.38
CA LYS A 204 30.06 4.85 -5.80
C LYS A 204 28.80 4.00 -5.96
N MET A 205 27.86 4.10 -5.03
CA MET A 205 26.60 3.38 -5.14
C MET A 205 25.81 3.82 -6.37
N GLN A 206 25.73 5.11 -6.65
CA GLN A 206 25.05 5.65 -7.83
C GLN A 206 25.67 5.13 -9.14
N SER A 207 26.98 4.98 -9.21
CA SER A 207 27.66 4.41 -10.39
C SER A 207 27.49 2.89 -10.54
N GLY A 208 26.91 2.24 -9.54
CA GLY A 208 26.72 0.79 -9.50
C GLY A 208 27.99 0.02 -9.07
N ALA A 209 27.82 -1.25 -8.76
CA ALA A 209 28.92 -2.18 -8.51
C ALA A 209 29.20 -2.95 -9.81
N ALA A 210 30.33 -2.68 -10.45
CA ALA A 210 30.69 -3.22 -11.76
C ALA A 210 30.69 -4.77 -11.84
N ASP A 211 30.89 -5.43 -10.71
CA ASP A 211 30.94 -6.89 -10.58
C ASP A 211 29.61 -7.49 -10.01
N PHE A 212 28.57 -6.68 -9.83
CA PHE A 212 27.25 -7.16 -9.36
C PHE A 212 26.29 -7.28 -10.53
N GLN A 213 25.72 -8.48 -10.68
CA GLN A 213 24.59 -8.74 -11.57
C GLN A 213 23.34 -8.95 -10.71
N PRO A 214 22.24 -8.21 -10.96
CA PRO A 214 20.99 -8.46 -10.27
C PRO A 214 20.43 -9.84 -10.63
N PRO A 215 19.58 -10.44 -9.80
CA PRO A 215 18.93 -11.71 -10.12
C PRO A 215 18.07 -11.58 -11.38
N LYS A 216 18.11 -12.61 -12.23
CA LYS A 216 17.36 -12.65 -13.49
C LYS A 216 16.09 -13.49 -13.40
N GLN A 217 16.09 -14.46 -12.48
CA GLN A 217 14.98 -15.38 -12.27
C GLN A 217 14.75 -15.60 -10.78
N HIS A 218 13.49 -15.74 -10.43
CA HIS A 218 13.12 -16.14 -9.08
C HIS A 218 13.66 -17.55 -8.77
N GLY A 219 14.43 -17.67 -7.71
CA GLY A 219 15.03 -18.96 -7.30
C GLY A 219 16.38 -19.28 -7.94
N ASP A 220 16.96 -18.39 -8.75
CA ASP A 220 18.37 -18.52 -9.16
C ASP A 220 19.33 -18.40 -7.96
N GLU A 221 20.60 -18.71 -8.17
CA GLU A 221 21.62 -18.69 -7.11
C GLU A 221 21.77 -17.31 -6.48
N ILE A 222 21.69 -16.26 -7.30
CA ILE A 222 21.82 -14.88 -6.83
C ILE A 222 20.64 -14.51 -5.94
N SER A 223 19.41 -14.81 -6.35
CA SER A 223 18.20 -14.52 -5.57
C SER A 223 18.21 -15.25 -4.22
N ARG A 224 18.62 -16.52 -4.18
CA ARG A 224 18.76 -17.30 -2.93
C ARG A 224 19.85 -16.74 -2.01
N ARG A 225 20.99 -16.35 -2.57
CA ARG A 225 22.06 -15.70 -1.82
C ARG A 225 21.58 -14.37 -1.22
N LEU A 226 20.91 -13.53 -2.01
CA LEU A 226 20.37 -12.25 -1.54
C LEU A 226 19.32 -12.45 -0.44
N ASP A 227 18.48 -13.49 -0.54
CA ASP A 227 17.49 -13.78 0.51
C ASP A 227 18.12 -14.31 1.81
N SER A 228 19.38 -14.71 1.81
CA SER A 228 20.07 -15.19 3.01
C SER A 228 20.65 -14.07 3.89
N MET A 229 20.66 -12.82 3.41
CA MET A 229 21.25 -11.67 4.10
C MET A 229 20.33 -10.47 4.10
N THR A 230 20.59 -9.49 4.99
CA THR A 230 19.87 -8.22 4.99
C THR A 230 20.34 -7.31 3.84
N PHE A 231 19.48 -6.37 3.45
CA PHE A 231 19.83 -5.38 2.44
C PHE A 231 20.98 -4.46 2.93
N GLU A 232 21.03 -4.13 4.23
CA GLU A 232 22.17 -3.43 4.85
C GLU A 232 23.48 -4.21 4.63
N GLN A 233 23.49 -5.53 4.91
CA GLN A 233 24.66 -6.38 4.69
C GLN A 233 25.09 -6.39 3.22
N HIS A 234 24.12 -6.55 2.31
CA HIS A 234 24.38 -6.52 0.87
C HIS A 234 25.03 -5.21 0.41
N LEU A 235 24.51 -4.07 0.85
CA LEU A 235 25.06 -2.75 0.53
C LEU A 235 26.47 -2.56 1.09
N MET A 236 26.72 -3.01 2.32
CA MET A 236 28.05 -2.94 2.93
C MET A 236 29.06 -3.84 2.24
N GLU A 237 28.71 -5.10 1.96
CA GLU A 237 29.63 -6.09 1.37
C GLU A 237 29.89 -5.79 -0.11
N LYS A 238 28.85 -5.48 -0.88
CA LYS A 238 28.95 -5.39 -2.34
C LYS A 238 29.33 -3.99 -2.82
N PHE A 239 28.76 -2.96 -2.21
CA PHE A 239 29.03 -1.58 -2.60
C PHE A 239 30.07 -0.90 -1.70
N GLY A 240 30.47 -1.54 -0.60
CA GLY A 240 31.47 -1.03 0.33
C GLY A 240 31.02 0.20 1.12
N LEU A 241 29.70 0.31 1.39
CA LEU A 241 29.14 1.41 2.16
C LEU A 241 29.35 1.17 3.66
N SER A 242 29.57 2.25 4.41
CA SER A 242 29.50 2.20 5.86
C SER A 242 28.05 2.07 6.32
N ARG A 243 27.85 1.44 7.48
CA ARG A 243 26.53 1.31 8.12
C ARG A 243 25.88 2.67 8.35
N GLU A 244 26.66 3.68 8.71
CA GLU A 244 26.16 5.04 8.93
C GLU A 244 25.58 5.62 7.64
N THR A 245 26.27 5.49 6.51
CA THR A 245 25.78 5.95 5.20
C THR A 245 24.49 5.22 4.81
N VAL A 246 24.44 3.90 4.96
CA VAL A 246 23.24 3.10 4.66
C VAL A 246 22.06 3.56 5.51
N ARG A 247 22.22 3.66 6.82
CA ARG A 247 21.13 3.99 7.74
C ARG A 247 20.65 5.43 7.63
N THR A 248 21.53 6.36 7.27
CA THR A 248 21.16 7.77 7.14
C THR A 248 20.48 8.09 5.81
N PHE A 249 20.98 7.54 4.70
CA PHE A 249 20.57 8.01 3.36
C PHE A 249 19.75 7.00 2.58
N LEU A 250 19.98 5.69 2.76
CA LEU A 250 19.39 4.66 1.91
C LEU A 250 18.26 3.90 2.61
N SER A 251 18.44 3.56 3.87
CA SER A 251 17.46 2.79 4.65
C SER A 251 16.07 3.43 4.70
N PRO A 252 15.90 4.76 4.81
CA PRO A 252 14.58 5.40 4.76
C PRO A 252 13.89 5.25 3.40
N VAL A 253 14.65 5.17 2.30
CA VAL A 253 14.12 5.00 0.94
C VAL A 253 13.67 3.56 0.71
N SER A 254 14.52 2.57 1.01
CA SER A 254 14.17 1.14 0.91
C SER A 254 13.01 0.78 1.84
N GLY A 255 12.96 1.35 3.05
CA GLY A 255 11.80 1.24 3.95
C GLY A 255 10.50 1.76 3.35
N GLY A 256 10.55 2.70 2.40
CA GLY A 256 9.39 3.25 1.71
C GLY A 256 8.53 2.22 0.97
N GLY A 257 9.11 1.10 0.57
CA GLY A 257 8.41 -0.03 -0.07
C GLY A 257 8.10 -1.21 0.86
N SER A 258 8.71 -1.23 2.07
CA SER A 258 8.72 -2.44 2.91
C SER A 258 8.48 -2.15 4.40
N GLY A 259 8.29 -0.91 4.77
CA GLY A 259 7.93 -0.46 6.13
C GLY A 259 9.07 -0.42 7.13
N LEU A 260 10.06 -1.30 7.05
CA LEU A 260 11.29 -1.28 7.84
C LEU A 260 12.50 -0.96 6.97
N GLY A 261 13.60 -0.60 7.61
CA GLY A 261 14.83 -0.24 6.94
C GLY A 261 15.65 -1.43 6.40
N ALA A 262 16.77 -1.11 5.76
CA ALA A 262 17.67 -2.08 5.13
C ALA A 262 18.24 -3.12 6.12
N ASP A 263 18.28 -2.81 7.42
CA ASP A 263 18.72 -3.68 8.50
C ASP A 263 17.81 -4.89 8.73
N ALA A 264 16.53 -4.76 8.36
CA ALA A 264 15.50 -5.77 8.59
C ALA A 264 15.11 -6.56 7.33
N LEU A 265 15.26 -5.96 6.15
CA LEU A 265 14.78 -6.52 4.90
C LEU A 265 15.78 -7.53 4.31
N SER A 266 15.24 -8.62 3.72
CA SER A 266 15.99 -9.46 2.80
C SER A 266 16.56 -8.61 1.65
N ALA A 267 17.82 -8.82 1.31
CA ALA A 267 18.40 -8.13 0.15
C ALA A 267 17.66 -8.50 -1.16
N TYR A 268 17.06 -9.68 -1.25
CA TYR A 268 16.25 -10.05 -2.40
C TYR A 268 14.96 -9.25 -2.52
N ALA A 269 14.38 -8.78 -1.41
CA ALA A 269 13.14 -8.02 -1.42
C ALA A 269 13.20 -6.75 -2.30
N ASP A 270 14.40 -6.15 -2.42
CA ASP A 270 14.63 -4.96 -3.26
C ASP A 270 14.57 -5.27 -4.77
N TYR A 271 14.90 -6.50 -5.15
CA TYR A 271 14.93 -6.96 -6.55
C TYR A 271 13.71 -7.81 -6.95
N ALA A 272 12.98 -8.33 -5.99
CA ALA A 272 11.94 -9.34 -6.22
C ALA A 272 10.81 -8.84 -7.13
N ALA A 273 10.45 -7.56 -7.02
CA ALA A 273 9.39 -6.98 -7.83
C ALA A 273 9.74 -6.97 -9.33
N ASP A 274 10.97 -6.62 -9.67
CA ASP A 274 11.42 -6.57 -11.07
C ASP A 274 11.53 -7.96 -11.68
N VAL A 275 11.89 -8.97 -10.86
CA VAL A 275 12.02 -10.36 -11.29
C VAL A 275 10.65 -11.03 -11.48
N LEU A 276 9.72 -10.80 -10.54
CA LEU A 276 8.43 -11.50 -10.49
C LEU A 276 7.31 -10.80 -11.26
N LEU A 277 7.43 -9.49 -11.44
CA LEU A 277 6.37 -8.64 -11.97
C LEU A 277 6.87 -7.73 -13.10
N PRO A 278 7.43 -8.29 -14.17
CA PRO A 278 7.92 -7.50 -15.28
C PRO A 278 6.79 -6.63 -15.88
N TRP A 279 7.15 -5.44 -16.34
CA TRP A 279 6.23 -4.47 -16.91
C TRP A 279 6.87 -3.73 -18.08
N ASP A 280 6.05 -3.08 -18.89
CA ASP A 280 6.48 -2.35 -20.08
C ASP A 280 7.08 -0.99 -19.71
N HIS A 281 8.40 -0.93 -19.56
CA HIS A 281 9.14 0.27 -19.17
C HIS A 281 8.99 1.41 -20.19
N GLU A 282 8.76 1.13 -21.45
CA GLU A 282 8.57 2.15 -22.49
C GLU A 282 7.29 2.97 -22.25
N LYS A 283 6.27 2.33 -21.70
CA LYS A 283 5.02 3.01 -21.32
C LYS A 283 5.14 3.86 -20.06
N GLY A 284 6.17 3.66 -19.25
CA GLY A 284 6.40 4.36 -18.01
C GLY A 284 5.40 4.01 -16.90
N VAL A 285 5.77 4.29 -15.66
CA VAL A 285 4.87 4.16 -14.49
C VAL A 285 3.76 5.20 -14.60
N GLN A 286 2.54 4.81 -14.24
CA GLN A 286 1.38 5.67 -14.28
C GLN A 286 0.69 5.74 -12.91
N MET A 287 -0.14 6.75 -12.71
CA MET A 287 -0.91 6.90 -11.48
C MET A 287 -2.33 7.35 -11.82
N PHE A 288 -3.31 6.55 -11.39
CA PHE A 288 -4.69 7.01 -11.38
C PHE A 288 -4.85 8.21 -10.42
N PRO A 289 -5.77 9.13 -10.67
CA PRO A 289 -6.25 10.03 -9.63
C PRO A 289 -6.75 9.20 -8.43
N GLY A 290 -6.21 9.49 -7.25
CA GLY A 290 -6.50 8.65 -6.06
C GLY A 290 -5.75 7.30 -6.00
N GLY A 291 -4.76 7.08 -6.85
CA GLY A 291 -3.98 5.84 -6.91
C GLY A 291 -4.78 4.64 -7.39
N ASN A 292 -4.41 3.43 -6.97
CA ASN A 292 -5.03 2.19 -7.43
C ASN A 292 -6.48 1.97 -6.93
N ALA A 293 -7.10 2.96 -6.27
CA ALA A 293 -8.55 3.02 -6.08
C ALA A 293 -9.28 2.84 -7.42
N GLY A 294 -8.73 3.38 -8.53
CA GLY A 294 -9.24 3.17 -9.87
C GLY A 294 -9.32 1.70 -10.26
N VAL A 295 -8.28 0.91 -9.97
CA VAL A 295 -8.26 -0.54 -10.25
C VAL A 295 -9.35 -1.26 -9.45
N ALA A 296 -9.47 -0.98 -8.15
CA ALA A 296 -10.51 -1.57 -7.30
C ALA A 296 -11.92 -1.25 -7.81
N ARG A 297 -12.17 0.00 -8.22
CA ARG A 297 -13.45 0.43 -8.78
C ARG A 297 -13.78 -0.27 -10.10
N HIS A 298 -12.79 -0.47 -10.98
CA HIS A 298 -12.98 -1.22 -12.23
C HIS A 298 -13.31 -2.70 -12.00
N ILE A 299 -12.72 -3.33 -10.97
CA ILE A 299 -13.07 -4.69 -10.57
C ILE A 299 -14.52 -4.74 -10.06
N VAL A 300 -14.92 -3.81 -9.17
CA VAL A 300 -16.28 -3.73 -8.65
C VAL A 300 -17.29 -3.44 -9.77
N LYS A 301 -16.97 -2.52 -10.69
CA LYS A 301 -17.80 -2.26 -11.88
C LYS A 301 -18.04 -3.52 -12.71
N SER A 302 -17.02 -4.37 -12.85
CA SER A 302 -17.14 -5.63 -13.60
C SER A 302 -17.88 -6.72 -12.83
N LEU A 303 -17.82 -6.69 -11.49
CA LEU A 303 -18.44 -7.68 -10.62
C LEU A 303 -19.92 -7.36 -10.31
N ILE A 304 -20.21 -6.09 -10.01
CA ILE A 304 -21.54 -5.56 -9.65
C ILE A 304 -21.75 -4.25 -10.43
N PRO A 305 -22.17 -4.34 -11.71
CA PRO A 305 -22.28 -3.16 -12.58
C PRO A 305 -23.15 -2.03 -12.04
N ASP A 306 -24.21 -2.38 -11.29
CA ASP A 306 -25.14 -1.42 -10.69
C ASP A 306 -24.52 -0.60 -9.55
N ALA A 307 -23.45 -1.10 -8.93
CA ALA A 307 -22.76 -0.35 -7.88
C ALA A 307 -22.00 0.87 -8.43
N LEU A 308 -21.66 0.87 -9.71
CA LEU A 308 -21.02 1.98 -10.42
C LEU A 308 -21.76 2.19 -11.75
N PRO A 309 -22.93 2.84 -11.78
CA PRO A 309 -23.74 2.99 -12.98
C PRO A 309 -22.99 3.73 -14.09
N GLY A 310 -23.43 3.56 -15.35
CA GLY A 310 -22.81 4.13 -16.54
C GLY A 310 -21.80 3.20 -17.25
N PRO A 311 -21.07 3.68 -18.27
CA PRO A 311 -20.16 2.86 -19.05
C PRO A 311 -18.90 2.46 -18.27
N ALA A 312 -18.23 1.37 -18.68
CA ALA A 312 -16.99 0.89 -18.05
C ALA A 312 -15.74 1.60 -18.62
N THR A 313 -15.80 2.92 -18.77
CA THR A 313 -14.66 3.74 -19.21
C THR A 313 -13.88 4.26 -18.02
N LEU A 314 -12.61 4.59 -18.20
CA LEU A 314 -11.76 5.17 -17.14
C LEU A 314 -12.42 6.40 -16.51
N GLU A 315 -12.97 7.32 -17.32
CA GLU A 315 -13.62 8.51 -16.82
C GLU A 315 -14.87 8.19 -16.00
N SER A 316 -15.78 7.38 -16.54
CA SER A 316 -17.03 7.03 -15.85
C SER A 316 -16.75 6.34 -14.53
N VAL A 317 -15.90 5.31 -14.54
CA VAL A 317 -15.57 4.53 -13.33
C VAL A 317 -14.87 5.38 -12.27
N ALA A 318 -14.01 6.33 -12.67
CA ALA A 318 -13.31 7.21 -11.73
C ALA A 318 -14.24 8.24 -11.06
N ARG A 319 -15.30 8.69 -11.74
CA ARG A 319 -16.14 9.82 -11.30
C ARG A 319 -17.51 9.43 -10.78
N THR A 320 -18.05 8.28 -11.21
CA THR A 320 -19.39 7.86 -10.80
C THR A 320 -19.42 7.54 -9.31
N PRO A 321 -20.31 8.16 -8.52
CA PRO A 321 -20.52 7.79 -7.14
C PRO A 321 -20.92 6.31 -7.00
N VAL A 322 -20.45 5.67 -5.93
CA VAL A 322 -20.80 4.26 -5.62
C VAL A 322 -22.23 4.20 -5.09
N ASP A 323 -23.08 3.39 -5.74
CA ASP A 323 -24.35 2.96 -5.10
C ASP A 323 -24.04 1.85 -4.08
N PHE A 324 -23.81 2.28 -2.84
CA PHE A 324 -23.54 1.35 -1.74
C PHE A 324 -24.68 0.35 -1.50
N THR A 325 -25.93 0.72 -1.88
CA THR A 325 -27.07 -0.17 -1.71
C THR A 325 -27.06 -1.33 -2.70
N ALA A 326 -26.43 -1.15 -3.86
CA ALA A 326 -26.29 -2.19 -4.88
C ALA A 326 -25.29 -3.28 -4.48
N LEU A 327 -24.31 -2.96 -3.62
CA LEU A 327 -23.21 -3.89 -3.27
C LEU A 327 -23.70 -5.17 -2.60
N ASP A 328 -24.69 -5.11 -1.70
CA ASP A 328 -25.18 -6.26 -0.94
C ASP A 328 -26.64 -6.67 -1.31
N ARG A 329 -27.12 -6.27 -2.51
CA ARG A 329 -28.41 -6.76 -3.06
C ARG A 329 -28.34 -8.25 -3.35
N PRO A 330 -29.45 -8.97 -3.21
CA PRO A 330 -29.52 -10.39 -3.61
C PRO A 330 -29.07 -10.59 -5.06
N GLY A 331 -28.11 -11.52 -5.26
CA GLY A 331 -27.49 -11.79 -6.55
C GLY A 331 -26.40 -12.84 -6.41
N THR A 332 -25.74 -13.15 -7.53
CA THR A 332 -24.65 -14.14 -7.54
C THR A 332 -23.35 -13.60 -6.92
N SER A 333 -23.14 -12.30 -6.94
CA SER A 333 -21.98 -11.65 -6.33
C SER A 333 -22.43 -10.51 -5.43
N ARG A 334 -21.93 -10.48 -4.20
CA ARG A 334 -22.27 -9.48 -3.20
C ARG A 334 -21.03 -9.02 -2.44
N ILE A 335 -21.02 -7.76 -2.02
CA ILE A 335 -19.99 -7.17 -1.16
C ILE A 335 -20.68 -6.58 0.06
N ARG A 336 -20.42 -7.13 1.23
CA ARG A 336 -20.96 -6.68 2.51
C ARG A 336 -19.89 -5.90 3.25
N LEU A 337 -20.09 -4.59 3.35
CA LEU A 337 -19.21 -3.65 4.02
C LEU A 337 -19.47 -3.59 5.54
N ARG A 338 -18.57 -2.97 6.29
CA ARG A 338 -18.64 -2.81 7.77
C ARG A 338 -18.80 -4.14 8.49
N THR A 339 -18.19 -5.19 7.96
CA THR A 339 -18.35 -6.57 8.42
C THR A 339 -17.01 -7.19 8.73
N THR A 340 -16.73 -7.34 10.02
CA THR A 340 -15.45 -7.89 10.50
C THR A 340 -15.60 -9.39 10.76
N VAL A 341 -14.94 -10.21 9.95
CA VAL A 341 -14.89 -11.66 10.16
C VAL A 341 -14.07 -11.97 11.41
N VAL A 342 -14.66 -12.74 12.33
CA VAL A 342 -14.05 -13.10 13.62
C VAL A 342 -13.73 -14.59 13.74
N SER A 343 -14.37 -15.44 12.93
CA SER A 343 -14.07 -16.88 12.89
C SER A 343 -14.36 -17.49 11.53
N VAL A 344 -13.49 -18.38 11.09
CA VAL A 344 -13.62 -19.23 9.90
C VAL A 344 -13.32 -20.65 10.35
N GLN A 345 -14.30 -21.55 10.31
CA GLN A 345 -14.18 -22.90 10.86
C GLN A 345 -14.82 -23.92 9.93
N HIS A 346 -14.14 -25.06 9.74
CA HIS A 346 -14.74 -26.19 9.02
C HIS A 346 -15.91 -26.78 9.78
N GLU A 347 -16.95 -27.12 9.04
CA GLU A 347 -18.07 -27.97 9.46
C GLU A 347 -18.21 -29.14 8.48
N ALA A 348 -19.09 -30.11 8.78
CA ALA A 348 -19.30 -31.22 7.86
C ALA A 348 -19.75 -30.75 6.48
N GLY A 349 -18.85 -30.86 5.49
CA GLY A 349 -19.11 -30.50 4.09
C GLY A 349 -19.15 -29.01 3.77
N SER A 350 -18.91 -28.12 4.72
CA SER A 350 -18.94 -26.66 4.55
C SER A 350 -17.95 -25.94 5.46
N VAL A 351 -17.91 -24.61 5.35
CA VAL A 351 -17.16 -23.72 6.25
C VAL A 351 -18.14 -22.71 6.84
N LYS A 352 -18.17 -22.59 8.16
CA LYS A 352 -18.92 -21.56 8.88
C LYS A 352 -18.04 -20.32 9.00
N VAL A 353 -18.57 -19.17 8.61
CA VAL A 353 -17.93 -17.87 8.73
C VAL A 353 -18.76 -17.01 9.68
N VAL A 354 -18.17 -16.68 10.83
CA VAL A 354 -18.78 -15.79 11.83
C VAL A 354 -18.20 -14.40 11.66
N TYR A 355 -19.06 -13.40 11.69
CA TYR A 355 -18.66 -12.00 11.56
C TYR A 355 -19.39 -11.11 12.57
N ALA A 356 -18.75 -9.99 12.91
CA ALA A 356 -19.35 -8.90 13.67
C ALA A 356 -19.77 -7.78 12.72
N ARG A 357 -21.00 -7.26 12.89
CA ARG A 357 -21.51 -6.10 12.20
C ARG A 357 -22.42 -5.31 13.15
N ASP A 358 -22.20 -4.00 13.26
CA ASP A 358 -22.96 -3.12 14.15
C ASP A 358 -23.05 -3.66 15.60
N GLY A 359 -21.95 -4.21 16.11
CA GLY A 359 -21.85 -4.78 17.45
C GLY A 359 -22.53 -6.14 17.66
N LYS A 360 -23.09 -6.74 16.61
CA LYS A 360 -23.78 -8.04 16.66
C LYS A 360 -23.01 -9.09 15.88
N LEU A 361 -23.01 -10.33 16.39
CA LEU A 361 -22.50 -11.49 15.68
C LEU A 361 -23.58 -12.10 14.79
N ALA A 362 -23.16 -12.58 13.63
CA ALA A 362 -23.97 -13.41 12.74
C ALA A 362 -23.07 -14.40 11.98
N SER A 363 -23.65 -15.41 11.38
CA SER A 363 -22.90 -16.39 10.60
C SER A 363 -23.55 -16.72 9.26
N VAL A 364 -22.68 -17.05 8.29
CA VAL A 364 -23.05 -17.63 6.99
C VAL A 364 -22.27 -18.93 6.77
N ARG A 365 -22.77 -19.77 5.87
CA ARG A 365 -22.08 -20.99 5.44
C ARG A 365 -21.58 -20.85 4.00
N ALA A 366 -20.43 -21.47 3.72
CA ALA A 366 -19.84 -21.51 2.39
C ALA A 366 -19.33 -22.92 2.04
N ARG A 367 -19.34 -23.27 0.77
CA ARG A 367 -18.69 -24.50 0.27
C ARG A 367 -17.19 -24.35 0.24
N SER A 368 -16.68 -23.12 0.05
CA SER A 368 -15.26 -22.77 0.16
C SER A 368 -15.08 -21.35 0.69
N VAL A 369 -13.93 -21.06 1.28
CA VAL A 369 -13.58 -19.73 1.77
C VAL A 369 -12.21 -19.33 1.21
N ILE A 370 -12.10 -18.07 0.76
CA ILE A 370 -10.83 -17.46 0.38
C ILE A 370 -10.49 -16.36 1.39
N VAL A 371 -9.47 -16.56 2.18
CA VAL A 371 -8.97 -15.56 3.13
C VAL A 371 -8.02 -14.62 2.38
N ALA A 372 -8.53 -13.47 1.97
CA ALA A 372 -7.84 -12.45 1.16
C ALA A 372 -7.49 -11.18 1.96
N GLY A 373 -7.77 -11.17 3.25
CA GLY A 373 -7.32 -10.14 4.19
C GLY A 373 -5.84 -10.26 4.50
N GLY A 374 -5.30 -9.28 5.21
CA GLY A 374 -3.88 -9.28 5.58
C GLY A 374 -3.48 -10.49 6.42
N SER A 375 -2.28 -11.00 6.18
CA SER A 375 -1.73 -12.20 6.84
C SER A 375 -1.74 -12.15 8.37
N TRP A 376 -1.73 -10.95 8.96
CA TRP A 376 -1.78 -10.80 10.42
C TRP A 376 -3.12 -11.19 11.05
N THR A 377 -4.22 -11.17 10.30
CA THR A 377 -5.56 -11.54 10.80
C THR A 377 -5.85 -13.03 10.62
N ALA A 378 -5.39 -13.64 9.54
CA ALA A 378 -5.72 -15.00 9.15
C ALA A 378 -5.48 -16.03 10.26
N LYS A 379 -4.31 -15.94 10.93
CA LYS A 379 -3.95 -16.84 12.03
C LYS A 379 -4.84 -16.73 13.28
N HIS A 380 -5.59 -15.64 13.42
CA HIS A 380 -6.50 -15.43 14.55
C HIS A 380 -7.93 -15.86 14.23
N ILE A 381 -8.36 -15.68 12.98
CA ILE A 381 -9.73 -15.96 12.59
C ILE A 381 -9.94 -17.38 12.05
N VAL A 382 -8.94 -18.00 11.42
CA VAL A 382 -9.05 -19.37 10.91
C VAL A 382 -8.78 -20.35 12.06
N LYS A 383 -9.78 -21.11 12.43
CA LYS A 383 -9.69 -22.07 13.54
C LYS A 383 -8.98 -23.35 13.09
N ASP A 384 -8.32 -23.99 14.02
CA ASP A 384 -7.64 -25.30 13.84
C ASP A 384 -6.59 -25.31 12.70
N LEU A 385 -5.98 -24.15 12.41
CA LEU A 385 -4.88 -24.07 11.43
C LEU A 385 -3.82 -25.13 11.72
N PRO A 386 -3.37 -25.91 10.70
CA PRO A 386 -2.27 -26.84 10.85
C PRO A 386 -0.98 -26.16 11.31
N ALA A 387 -0.14 -26.90 12.04
CA ALA A 387 1.14 -26.37 12.55
C ALA A 387 2.00 -25.71 11.45
N PRO A 388 2.17 -26.28 10.24
CA PRO A 388 2.94 -25.61 9.19
C PRO A 388 2.39 -24.23 8.80
N HIS A 389 1.05 -24.05 8.79
CA HIS A 389 0.43 -22.75 8.50
C HIS A 389 0.65 -21.76 9.64
N ARG A 390 0.51 -22.18 10.90
CA ARG A 390 0.79 -21.31 12.06
C ARG A 390 2.25 -20.85 12.07
N ASP A 391 3.18 -21.77 11.81
CA ASP A 391 4.62 -21.48 11.74
C ASP A 391 4.95 -20.52 10.58
N ALA A 392 4.28 -20.68 9.44
CA ALA A 392 4.40 -19.77 8.31
C ALA A 392 3.90 -18.36 8.68
N TYR A 393 2.68 -18.25 9.22
CA TYR A 393 2.13 -16.95 9.62
C TYR A 393 2.94 -16.23 10.71
N ALA A 394 3.64 -16.97 11.57
CA ALA A 394 4.52 -16.38 12.60
C ALA A 394 5.70 -15.59 11.99
N GLN A 395 6.04 -15.83 10.73
CA GLN A 395 7.15 -15.17 10.02
C GLN A 395 6.72 -13.95 9.22
N PHE A 396 5.43 -13.58 9.22
CA PHE A 396 4.93 -12.39 8.54
C PHE A 396 5.03 -11.17 9.47
N TYR A 397 6.13 -10.46 9.41
CA TYR A 397 6.30 -9.19 10.12
C TYR A 397 5.67 -8.05 9.33
N ARG A 398 4.65 -7.42 9.90
CA ARG A 398 3.91 -6.33 9.25
C ARG A 398 4.21 -5.02 9.95
N ALA A 399 4.98 -4.15 9.30
CA ALA A 399 5.35 -2.84 9.81
C ALA A 399 4.21 -1.82 9.66
N PRO A 400 4.07 -0.88 10.61
CA PRO A 400 3.15 0.23 10.46
C PRO A 400 3.69 1.28 9.49
N CYS A 401 2.77 2.01 8.86
CA CYS A 401 3.09 3.18 8.06
C CYS A 401 1.99 4.25 8.25
N LEU A 402 2.39 5.50 8.29
CA LEU A 402 1.48 6.63 8.19
C LEU A 402 1.66 7.31 6.83
N MET A 403 0.63 7.29 6.01
CA MET A 403 0.57 8.06 4.77
C MET A 403 -0.10 9.39 5.08
N ALA A 404 0.67 10.46 5.15
CA ALA A 404 0.14 11.80 5.38
C ALA A 404 0.04 12.55 4.04
N ASN A 405 -1.19 12.88 3.64
CA ASN A 405 -1.47 13.67 2.46
C ASN A 405 -1.69 15.12 2.86
N VAL A 406 -0.81 16.00 2.40
CA VAL A 406 -0.81 17.43 2.71
C VAL A 406 -1.23 18.20 1.46
N ALA A 407 -2.47 18.67 1.42
CA ALA A 407 -2.92 19.54 0.35
C ALA A 407 -2.39 20.96 0.56
N VAL A 408 -1.71 21.50 -0.45
CA VAL A 408 -1.21 22.87 -0.46
C VAL A 408 -1.90 23.68 -1.55
N LYS A 409 -2.14 24.98 -1.30
CA LYS A 409 -2.84 25.87 -2.24
C LYS A 409 -2.06 26.12 -3.50
N ASN A 410 -0.74 26.07 -3.44
CA ASN A 410 0.18 26.20 -4.55
C ASN A 410 1.53 25.56 -4.16
N TRP A 411 2.40 25.37 -5.14
CA TRP A 411 3.74 24.82 -4.90
C TRP A 411 4.87 25.74 -5.41
N ARG A 412 4.63 27.06 -5.45
CA ARG A 412 5.61 28.07 -5.86
C ARG A 412 6.90 28.04 -5.07
N PHE A 413 6.86 27.60 -3.81
CA PHE A 413 8.05 27.42 -2.97
C PHE A 413 9.03 26.36 -3.52
N LEU A 414 8.52 25.25 -4.08
CA LEU A 414 9.35 24.27 -4.78
C LEU A 414 9.77 24.79 -6.16
N TYR A 415 8.85 25.42 -6.88
CA TYR A 415 9.13 25.97 -8.20
C TYR A 415 10.25 27.03 -8.19
N LYS A 416 10.32 27.88 -7.17
CA LYS A 416 11.40 28.86 -6.97
C LYS A 416 12.79 28.23 -6.85
N LEU A 417 12.87 27.00 -6.34
CA LEU A 417 14.11 26.23 -6.28
C LEU A 417 14.43 25.49 -7.60
N GLY A 418 13.51 25.52 -8.58
CA GLY A 418 13.62 24.72 -9.81
C GLY A 418 13.43 23.22 -9.58
N ILE A 419 12.70 22.83 -8.54
CA ILE A 419 12.51 21.43 -8.16
C ILE A 419 11.05 21.04 -8.09
N SER A 420 10.76 19.77 -8.31
CA SER A 420 9.46 19.15 -8.13
C SER A 420 9.45 18.04 -7.10
N GLU A 421 10.63 17.57 -6.68
CA GLU A 421 10.78 16.57 -5.63
C GLU A 421 11.90 16.93 -4.66
N CYS A 422 11.77 16.48 -3.41
CA CYS A 422 12.81 16.67 -2.42
C CYS A 422 12.87 15.55 -1.39
N GLN A 423 14.10 15.30 -0.92
CA GLN A 423 14.40 14.39 0.19
C GLN A 423 15.01 15.16 1.36
N TRP A 424 14.79 14.64 2.56
CA TRP A 424 15.42 15.12 3.80
C TRP A 424 15.73 13.96 4.71
N PHE A 425 16.64 14.15 5.68
CA PHE A 425 17.24 13.07 6.45
C PHE A 425 17.05 13.23 7.96
N GLU A 426 16.09 14.08 8.37
CA GLU A 426 15.74 14.33 9.76
C GLU A 426 14.30 14.78 9.92
N GLY A 427 13.72 14.62 11.10
CA GLY A 427 12.36 15.02 11.39
C GLY A 427 11.32 13.99 10.99
N ILE A 428 10.19 14.42 10.43
CA ILE A 428 9.08 13.55 10.05
C ILE A 428 9.02 13.35 8.54
N GLY A 429 8.91 12.07 8.12
CA GLY A 429 9.00 11.72 6.70
C GLY A 429 10.43 11.86 6.16
N ASN A 430 10.61 11.61 4.88
CA ASN A 430 11.93 11.65 4.23
C ASN A 430 11.88 12.07 2.76
N TYR A 431 10.69 12.19 2.18
CA TYR A 431 10.50 12.48 0.76
C TYR A 431 9.12 13.05 0.49
N THR A 432 9.03 13.96 -0.47
CA THR A 432 7.78 14.38 -1.11
C THR A 432 8.02 14.92 -2.52
N ALA A 433 6.96 14.91 -3.35
CA ALA A 433 7.04 15.41 -4.71
C ALA A 433 5.69 15.97 -5.21
N VAL A 434 5.76 16.91 -6.13
CA VAL A 434 4.66 17.23 -7.05
C VAL A 434 4.63 16.15 -8.11
N ARG A 435 3.51 15.43 -8.21
CA ARG A 435 3.42 14.23 -9.04
C ARG A 435 2.59 14.46 -10.28
N LYS A 436 3.00 13.81 -11.35
CA LYS A 436 2.28 13.75 -12.61
C LYS A 436 1.10 12.78 -12.46
N LEU A 437 -0.11 13.28 -12.59
CA LEU A 437 -1.34 12.48 -12.49
C LEU A 437 -1.93 12.22 -13.87
N ALA A 438 -2.46 11.01 -14.06
CA ALA A 438 -3.27 10.72 -15.23
C ALA A 438 -4.57 11.54 -15.19
N THR A 439 -5.09 11.88 -16.38
CA THR A 439 -6.36 12.57 -16.56
C THR A 439 -7.33 11.69 -17.32
N PHE A 440 -8.60 11.75 -16.94
CA PHE A 440 -9.65 11.01 -17.61
C PHE A 440 -10.78 11.97 -18.00
N GLY A 441 -11.06 12.03 -19.30
CA GLY A 441 -12.14 12.84 -19.86
C GLY A 441 -11.81 14.30 -20.15
N ALA A 442 -12.85 15.07 -20.47
CA ALA A 442 -12.75 16.42 -21.05
C ALA A 442 -12.22 17.48 -20.07
N VAL A 443 -12.38 17.26 -18.75
CA VAL A 443 -11.91 18.21 -17.75
C VAL A 443 -10.65 17.67 -17.09
N SER A 444 -9.50 18.13 -17.56
CA SER A 444 -8.21 17.84 -16.94
C SER A 444 -7.89 18.88 -15.89
N PRO A 445 -7.49 18.47 -14.66
CA PRO A 445 -6.90 19.40 -13.71
C PRO A 445 -5.68 20.07 -14.35
N THR A 446 -5.55 21.36 -14.12
CA THR A 446 -4.39 22.12 -14.62
C THR A 446 -3.18 21.87 -13.73
N LEU A 447 -1.99 21.89 -14.32
CA LEU A 447 -0.72 21.85 -13.59
C LEU A 447 0.05 23.14 -13.84
N SER A 448 0.24 23.91 -12.80
CA SER A 448 1.07 25.13 -12.79
C SER A 448 1.59 25.35 -11.38
N PRO A 449 2.60 26.22 -11.14
CA PRO A 449 3.05 26.53 -9.79
C PRO A 449 1.98 27.10 -8.87
N ASP A 450 0.91 27.68 -9.44
CA ASP A 450 -0.24 28.23 -8.72
C ASP A 450 -1.36 27.19 -8.47
N SER A 451 -1.28 26.02 -9.09
CA SER A 451 -2.29 24.98 -8.89
C SER A 451 -2.13 24.32 -7.52
N PRO A 452 -3.25 23.98 -6.86
CA PRO A 452 -3.20 23.17 -5.67
C PRO A 452 -2.68 21.78 -6.00
N VAL A 453 -1.86 21.23 -5.10
CA VAL A 453 -1.32 19.87 -5.21
C VAL A 453 -1.37 19.17 -3.86
N VAL A 454 -1.25 17.84 -3.87
CA VAL A 454 -1.09 17.06 -2.65
C VAL A 454 0.35 16.55 -2.55
N LEU A 455 1.02 16.96 -1.49
CA LEU A 455 2.34 16.46 -1.11
C LEU A 455 2.15 15.28 -0.15
N THR A 456 2.52 14.10 -0.58
CA THR A 456 2.38 12.88 0.23
C THR A 456 3.67 12.57 0.95
N LEU A 457 3.58 12.34 2.27
CA LEU A 457 4.68 11.89 3.11
C LEU A 457 4.44 10.44 3.52
N LYS A 458 5.41 9.58 3.30
CA LYS A 458 5.49 8.27 3.94
C LYS A 458 6.24 8.43 5.25
N ILE A 459 5.59 8.10 6.36
CA ILE A 459 6.19 8.18 7.69
C ILE A 459 6.35 6.76 8.20
N LEU A 460 7.60 6.34 8.32
CA LEU A 460 8.01 5.01 8.73
C LEU A 460 8.44 5.01 10.20
N PHE A 461 8.37 3.86 10.83
CA PHE A 461 8.63 3.68 12.25
C PHE A 461 9.76 2.66 12.47
N SER A 462 10.89 2.87 11.77
CA SER A 462 12.07 2.00 11.86
C SER A 462 12.92 2.34 13.09
N ASN A 463 13.42 1.30 13.76
CA ASN A 463 14.33 1.37 14.90
C ASN A 463 15.41 0.30 14.75
N PRO A 464 16.45 0.53 13.95
CA PRO A 464 17.39 -0.50 13.50
C PRO A 464 18.24 -1.17 14.60
N GLU A 465 18.17 -0.68 15.84
CA GLU A 465 18.84 -1.30 17.00
C GLU A 465 17.99 -2.39 17.69
N LEU A 466 16.73 -2.55 17.25
CA LEU A 466 15.79 -3.52 17.81
C LEU A 466 15.60 -4.70 16.87
N SER A 467 15.18 -5.84 17.42
CA SER A 467 14.73 -6.96 16.59
C SER A 467 13.51 -6.55 15.72
N ILE A 468 13.30 -7.23 14.60
CA ILE A 468 12.20 -6.94 13.67
C ILE A 468 10.85 -6.94 14.40
N GLY A 469 10.61 -7.92 15.29
CA GLY A 469 9.38 -8.01 16.08
C GLY A 469 9.18 -6.82 17.01
N GLU A 470 10.25 -6.34 17.65
CA GLU A 470 10.22 -5.14 18.50
C GLU A 470 10.02 -3.86 17.69
N GLN A 471 10.71 -3.73 16.53
CA GLN A 471 10.53 -2.59 15.63
C GLN A 471 9.06 -2.43 15.22
N VAL A 472 8.42 -3.50 14.74
CA VAL A 472 7.02 -3.43 14.29
C VAL A 472 6.05 -3.17 15.44
N SER A 473 6.31 -3.72 16.63
CA SER A 473 5.46 -3.51 17.81
C SER A 473 5.56 -2.09 18.34
N ARG A 474 6.78 -1.57 18.48
CA ARG A 474 7.03 -0.19 18.94
C ARG A 474 6.49 0.83 17.96
N GLY A 475 6.76 0.64 16.66
CA GLY A 475 6.27 1.54 15.63
C GLY A 475 4.74 1.58 15.57
N ARG A 476 4.07 0.42 15.74
CA ARG A 476 2.61 0.35 15.80
C ARG A 476 2.06 1.06 17.03
N ALA A 477 2.70 0.91 18.19
CA ALA A 477 2.31 1.65 19.38
C ALA A 477 2.42 3.16 19.15
N GLU A 478 3.53 3.67 18.60
CA GLU A 478 3.69 5.08 18.26
C GLU A 478 2.63 5.58 17.28
N LEU A 479 2.36 4.82 16.20
CA LEU A 479 1.31 5.16 15.24
C LEU A 479 -0.05 5.33 15.89
N ILE A 480 -0.40 4.45 16.84
CA ILE A 480 -1.72 4.40 17.48
C ILE A 480 -1.87 5.47 18.55
N ILE A 481 -0.85 5.68 19.40
CA ILE A 481 -0.96 6.60 20.53
C ILE A 481 -0.78 8.09 20.17
N THR A 482 -0.17 8.38 19.02
CA THR A 482 0.06 9.76 18.60
C THR A 482 -1.22 10.36 18.03
N PRO A 483 -1.81 11.40 18.64
CA PRO A 483 -3.05 12.02 18.17
C PRO A 483 -2.84 12.76 16.85
N PHE A 484 -3.94 13.04 16.12
CA PHE A 484 -3.92 13.80 14.87
C PHE A 484 -3.13 15.11 15.04
N ARG A 485 -3.41 15.88 16.09
CA ARG A 485 -2.73 17.14 16.38
C ARG A 485 -1.21 16.99 16.56
N GLY A 486 -0.77 15.85 17.08
CA GLY A 486 0.65 15.56 17.22
C GLY A 486 1.36 15.40 15.88
N TYR A 487 0.76 14.65 14.95
CA TYR A 487 1.28 14.53 13.59
C TYR A 487 1.14 15.83 12.80
N GLU A 488 0.00 16.51 12.88
CA GLU A 488 -0.22 17.80 12.22
C GLU A 488 0.85 18.82 12.63
N LYS A 489 1.12 18.95 13.92
CA LYS A 489 2.16 19.86 14.46
C LYS A 489 3.52 19.52 13.85
N ARG A 490 3.95 18.26 13.91
CA ARG A 490 5.25 17.82 13.37
C ARG A 490 5.38 18.07 11.86
N ILE A 491 4.31 17.83 11.09
CA ILE A 491 4.28 18.08 9.64
C ILE A 491 4.40 19.58 9.35
N ARG A 492 3.64 20.44 10.06
CA ARG A 492 3.71 21.89 9.88
C ARG A 492 5.08 22.46 10.26
N GLU A 493 5.68 21.97 11.34
CA GLU A 493 7.03 22.33 11.76
C GLU A 493 8.09 21.92 10.73
N GLN A 494 8.00 20.69 10.21
CA GLN A 494 8.89 20.19 9.15
C GLN A 494 8.80 21.07 7.89
N PHE A 495 7.60 21.37 7.42
CA PHE A 495 7.41 22.19 6.22
C PHE A 495 7.85 23.64 6.45
N THR A 496 7.62 24.19 7.64
CA THR A 496 8.09 25.54 7.99
C THR A 496 9.61 25.59 8.00
N MET A 497 10.27 24.60 8.59
CA MET A 497 11.74 24.51 8.59
C MET A 497 12.31 24.42 7.17
N MET A 498 11.69 23.62 6.30
CA MET A 498 12.17 23.39 4.93
C MET A 498 11.86 24.56 4.00
N PHE A 499 10.64 25.08 4.07
CA PHE A 499 10.13 25.98 3.03
C PHE A 499 9.85 27.42 3.51
N GLY A 500 9.95 27.69 4.80
CA GLY A 500 9.65 29.02 5.36
C GLY A 500 10.48 30.16 4.74
N SER A 501 11.77 29.94 4.53
CA SER A 501 12.68 30.91 3.86
C SER A 501 12.33 31.14 2.38
N LEU A 502 11.53 30.27 1.78
CA LEU A 502 11.05 30.36 0.39
C LEU A 502 9.71 31.10 0.26
N GLY A 503 9.17 31.59 1.38
CA GLY A 503 7.90 32.29 1.46
C GLY A 503 6.69 31.41 1.75
N PHE A 504 6.90 30.15 2.11
CA PHE A 504 5.83 29.26 2.55
C PHE A 504 5.44 29.55 4.00
N ASP A 505 4.14 29.60 4.25
CA ASP A 505 3.55 29.71 5.58
C ASP A 505 2.60 28.54 5.81
N ALA A 506 2.92 27.67 6.76
CA ALA A 506 2.15 26.46 7.02
C ALA A 506 0.70 26.70 7.47
N ARG A 507 0.36 27.90 8.00
CA ARG A 507 -1.02 28.27 8.38
C ARG A 507 -1.82 28.73 7.17
N ARG A 508 -1.20 29.47 6.26
CA ARG A 508 -1.83 30.04 5.06
C ARG A 508 -1.90 29.03 3.92
N ASP A 509 -0.82 28.30 3.68
CA ASP A 509 -0.59 27.56 2.44
C ASP A 509 -1.02 26.09 2.52
N ILE A 510 -1.11 25.49 3.72
CA ILE A 510 -1.69 24.14 3.90
C ILE A 510 -3.20 24.26 3.95
N ALA A 511 -3.89 23.72 2.94
CA ALA A 511 -5.34 23.68 2.85
C ALA A 511 -5.96 22.54 3.68
N GLY A 512 -5.26 21.44 3.84
CA GLY A 512 -5.71 20.30 4.65
C GLY A 512 -4.66 19.23 4.79
N ILE A 513 -4.78 18.42 5.85
CA ILE A 513 -3.94 17.25 6.10
C ILE A 513 -4.86 16.07 6.36
N ILE A 514 -4.66 14.97 5.62
CA ILE A 514 -5.34 13.69 5.86
C ILE A 514 -4.30 12.68 6.27
N LEU A 515 -4.56 12.00 7.38
CA LEU A 515 -3.72 10.94 7.90
C LEU A 515 -4.33 9.56 7.60
N ASN A 516 -3.61 8.72 6.88
CA ASN A 516 -3.98 7.34 6.63
C ASN A 516 -3.10 6.45 7.49
N ARG A 517 -3.64 5.98 8.61
CA ARG A 517 -2.93 5.14 9.58
C ARG A 517 -3.04 3.68 9.18
N TRP A 518 -1.93 3.09 8.77
CA TRP A 518 -1.85 1.69 8.41
C TRP A 518 -1.05 0.92 9.47
N GLY A 519 -1.73 0.30 10.41
CA GLY A 519 -1.07 -0.43 11.51
C GLY A 519 -0.31 -1.67 11.04
N HIS A 520 -0.66 -2.19 9.86
CA HIS A 520 -0.09 -3.39 9.25
C HIS A 520 0.08 -3.21 7.73
N ALA A 521 0.60 -2.06 7.29
CA ALA A 521 0.71 -1.69 5.89
C ALA A 521 1.65 -2.60 5.11
N TYR A 522 2.88 -2.66 5.56
CA TYR A 522 3.93 -3.31 4.81
C TYR A 522 4.34 -4.63 5.43
N LEU A 523 4.39 -5.67 4.61
CA LEU A 523 5.17 -6.85 4.93
C LEU A 523 6.66 -6.48 4.84
N SER A 524 7.38 -6.71 5.92
CA SER A 524 8.83 -6.59 5.96
C SER A 524 9.41 -7.99 5.75
N ALA A 525 9.66 -8.34 4.48
CA ALA A 525 10.22 -9.63 4.13
C ALA A 525 11.67 -9.73 4.61
N GLN A 526 11.90 -10.44 5.71
CA GLN A 526 13.21 -10.64 6.31
C GLN A 526 14.02 -11.72 5.57
N PRO A 527 15.33 -11.85 5.82
CA PRO A 527 16.13 -12.93 5.26
C PRO A 527 15.53 -14.32 5.48
N GLY A 528 15.41 -15.09 4.40
CA GLY A 528 14.76 -16.41 4.37
C GLY A 528 13.25 -16.37 4.14
N PHE A 529 12.67 -15.22 3.87
CA PHE A 529 11.24 -15.12 3.60
C PHE A 529 10.83 -15.75 2.27
N PHE A 530 11.63 -15.56 1.22
CA PHE A 530 11.28 -16.04 -0.13
C PHE A 530 11.61 -17.51 -0.34
N PHE A 531 12.78 -17.97 0.11
CA PHE A 531 13.27 -19.31 -0.19
C PHE A 531 13.45 -20.19 1.05
N GLY A 532 13.06 -19.70 2.22
CA GLY A 532 13.17 -20.43 3.47
C GLY A 532 14.56 -20.39 4.10
N LYS A 533 14.69 -21.06 5.23
CA LYS A 533 15.91 -21.13 6.01
C LYS A 533 16.06 -22.50 6.68
N GLY A 534 17.28 -23.05 6.70
CA GLY A 534 17.56 -24.32 7.38
C GLY A 534 16.79 -25.52 6.81
N GLY A 535 16.61 -25.56 5.47
CA GLY A 535 15.90 -26.66 4.78
C GLY A 535 14.37 -26.58 4.86
N LYS A 536 13.81 -25.56 5.52
CA LYS A 536 12.36 -25.30 5.53
C LYS A 536 11.98 -24.38 4.38
N PRO A 537 10.80 -24.57 3.74
CA PRO A 537 10.33 -23.69 2.68
C PRO A 537 10.02 -22.27 3.19
N GLY A 538 9.98 -21.31 2.29
CA GLY A 538 9.56 -19.94 2.60
C GLY A 538 8.10 -19.90 3.09
N PRO A 539 7.75 -18.99 4.02
CA PRO A 539 6.42 -18.96 4.61
C PRO A 539 5.31 -18.70 3.58
N GLY A 540 5.57 -17.88 2.58
CA GLY A 540 4.62 -17.64 1.48
C GLY A 540 4.39 -18.90 0.64
N GLU A 541 5.42 -19.68 0.38
CA GLU A 541 5.32 -20.94 -0.36
C GLU A 541 4.41 -21.96 0.34
N VAL A 542 4.55 -22.12 1.67
CA VAL A 542 3.69 -23.01 2.46
C VAL A 542 2.22 -22.65 2.28
N LEU A 543 1.86 -21.38 2.45
CA LEU A 543 0.47 -20.92 2.40
C LEU A 543 -0.12 -20.96 0.99
N ARG A 544 0.71 -20.75 -0.04
CA ARG A 544 0.30 -20.77 -1.44
C ARG A 544 0.05 -22.19 -1.96
N ASN A 545 0.90 -23.14 -1.57
CA ASN A 545 0.89 -24.49 -2.11
C ASN A 545 0.00 -25.46 -1.31
N THR A 546 -0.36 -25.10 -0.07
CA THR A 546 -1.10 -25.98 0.82
C THR A 546 -2.39 -25.29 1.31
N PRO A 547 -3.49 -25.32 0.55
CA PRO A 547 -4.77 -24.85 1.07
C PRO A 547 -5.21 -25.70 2.28
N PHE A 548 -5.88 -25.08 3.23
CA PHE A 548 -6.44 -25.80 4.39
C PHE A 548 -7.84 -26.33 4.03
N ASP A 549 -7.88 -27.47 3.37
CA ASP A 549 -9.07 -28.11 2.82
C ASP A 549 -9.92 -27.13 1.99
N ARG A 550 -11.08 -26.69 2.51
CA ARG A 550 -11.99 -25.74 1.86
C ARG A 550 -11.61 -24.26 2.04
N ILE A 551 -10.48 -24.00 2.70
CA ILE A 551 -9.98 -22.64 2.96
C ILE A 551 -8.70 -22.42 2.16
N SER A 552 -8.72 -21.44 1.27
CA SER A 552 -7.56 -20.96 0.50
C SER A 552 -7.13 -19.57 1.01
N PHE A 553 -5.86 -19.22 0.77
CA PHE A 553 -5.29 -17.95 1.21
C PHE A 553 -4.88 -17.14 -0.01
N ALA A 554 -5.21 -15.82 -0.03
CA ALA A 554 -4.90 -14.95 -1.15
C ALA A 554 -4.66 -13.50 -0.68
N ASN A 555 -3.46 -13.02 -0.78
CA ASN A 555 -3.12 -11.61 -0.71
C ASN A 555 -1.68 -11.40 -1.20
N SER A 556 -1.27 -10.16 -1.41
CA SER A 556 0.07 -9.81 -1.89
C SER A 556 1.20 -10.23 -0.93
N ASP A 557 0.93 -10.36 0.37
CA ASP A 557 1.92 -10.78 1.37
C ASP A 557 2.53 -12.14 1.04
N LEU A 558 1.74 -13.05 0.48
CA LEU A 558 2.17 -14.42 0.17
C LEU A 558 3.30 -14.46 -0.85
N ALA A 559 3.35 -13.48 -1.75
CA ALA A 559 4.43 -13.33 -2.73
C ALA A 559 5.65 -12.56 -2.18
N GLY A 560 5.54 -11.98 -0.98
CA GLY A 560 6.59 -11.13 -0.42
C GLY A 560 6.68 -9.73 -1.05
N ILE A 561 5.75 -9.39 -1.95
CA ILE A 561 5.72 -8.13 -2.69
C ILE A 561 4.32 -7.53 -2.58
N MET A 562 4.19 -6.41 -1.89
CA MET A 562 2.91 -5.72 -1.70
C MET A 562 2.58 -4.85 -2.91
N ASP A 563 2.14 -5.51 -3.97
CA ASP A 563 1.77 -4.89 -5.23
C ASP A 563 0.35 -5.35 -5.63
N HIS A 564 -0.42 -4.48 -6.26
CA HIS A 564 -1.76 -4.83 -6.74
C HIS A 564 -1.73 -5.95 -7.79
N ARG A 565 -0.64 -6.09 -8.56
CA ARG A 565 -0.44 -7.18 -9.53
C ARG A 565 -0.30 -8.52 -8.82
N THR A 566 0.49 -8.60 -7.74
CA THR A 566 0.56 -9.83 -6.92
C THR A 566 -0.78 -10.15 -6.28
N SER A 567 -1.53 -9.13 -5.83
CA SER A 567 -2.89 -9.32 -5.32
C SER A 567 -3.80 -10.02 -6.32
N ILE A 568 -3.73 -9.64 -7.60
CA ILE A 568 -4.51 -10.25 -8.69
C ILE A 568 -4.05 -11.68 -8.98
N LEU A 569 -2.73 -11.91 -9.05
CA LEU A 569 -2.17 -13.23 -9.33
C LEU A 569 -2.49 -14.24 -8.21
N GLU A 570 -2.35 -13.83 -6.96
CA GLU A 570 -2.69 -14.66 -5.79
C GLU A 570 -4.19 -14.95 -5.71
N ALA A 571 -5.03 -14.00 -6.07
CA ALA A 571 -6.47 -14.20 -6.17
C ALA A 571 -6.83 -15.27 -7.22
N HIS A 572 -6.22 -15.19 -8.40
CA HIS A 572 -6.43 -16.17 -9.46
C HIS A 572 -6.04 -17.59 -9.03
N ARG A 573 -4.87 -17.74 -8.38
CA ARG A 573 -4.40 -19.03 -7.84
C ARG A 573 -5.37 -19.59 -6.80
N ALA A 574 -5.78 -18.76 -5.82
CA ALA A 574 -6.65 -19.20 -4.73
C ALA A 574 -8.06 -19.60 -5.24
N VAL A 575 -8.57 -18.92 -6.26
CA VAL A 575 -9.84 -19.30 -6.90
C VAL A 575 -9.74 -20.67 -7.57
N GLY A 576 -8.63 -20.98 -8.23
CA GLY A 576 -8.38 -22.33 -8.76
C GLY A 576 -8.53 -23.40 -7.69
N GLN A 577 -7.84 -23.22 -6.56
CA GLN A 577 -7.93 -24.13 -5.40
C GLN A 577 -9.35 -24.25 -4.82
N ALA A 578 -10.06 -23.12 -4.68
CA ALA A 578 -11.43 -23.12 -4.18
C ALA A 578 -12.38 -23.88 -5.12
N LEU A 579 -12.28 -23.69 -6.42
CA LEU A 579 -13.12 -24.36 -7.42
C LEU A 579 -12.86 -25.86 -7.51
N GLU A 580 -11.64 -26.31 -7.35
CA GLU A 580 -11.31 -27.74 -7.25
C GLU A 580 -12.06 -28.40 -6.09
N ARG A 581 -12.08 -27.77 -4.91
CA ARG A 581 -12.77 -28.28 -3.72
C ARG A 581 -14.29 -28.26 -3.82
N ILE A 582 -14.87 -27.36 -4.61
CA ILE A 582 -16.33 -27.32 -4.80
C ILE A 582 -16.80 -28.40 -5.81
N ARG A 583 -15.94 -28.80 -6.74
CA ARG A 583 -16.25 -29.83 -7.75
C ARG A 583 -16.22 -31.24 -7.18
N THR A 584 -15.40 -31.47 -6.16
CA THR A 584 -15.36 -32.72 -5.36
C THR A 584 -16.42 -32.70 -4.27
#